data_fc86b1d284fc5912a52e98022f85d219
#
_entry.id   fc86b1d284fc5912a52e98022f85d219
#
_cell.length_a   1.000
_cell.length_b   1.000
_cell.length_c   1.000
_cell.angle_alpha   90.00
_cell.angle_beta   90.00
_cell.angle_gamma   90.00
#
_symmetry.space_group_name_H-M   'P 1'
#
loop_
_entity.id
_entity.type
_entity.pdbx_description
1 polymer ?
#
loop_
_entity_poly.entity_id
_entity_poly.type
_entity_poly.pdbx_seq_one_letter_code
_entity_poly.pdbx_strand_id
1 'polypeptide(L)'
;PYAAERYAKGATVALEKQPQKEGFVFTGWYADAACTQLISDVFMDRDRTVYAGWKGSGGVPEQLNGDDHFAYIIGYEDGLVHPDQNLTRAEVATIFFRLLKEKIRDQSQTKANPFSDVTEEDWFNTAVSTMAALGVVRGYPDGRFAPQGVITRAEFAAMAARFDGQYTDKGKYFTDTVGHWAEQEIDRAAELGWVKGY
;
A
#
# COMPACT_ATOMS: atom_id res chain seq x y z
N PRO A 1 12.73 -5.75 -22.56
CA PRO A 1 12.94 -7.17 -22.87
C PRO A 1 14.41 -7.51 -22.60
N TYR A 2 14.66 -8.63 -21.94
CA TYR A 2 16.00 -9.18 -21.80
C TYR A 2 16.49 -9.66 -23.16
N ALA A 3 17.79 -9.51 -23.40
CA ALA A 3 18.41 -10.02 -24.61
C ALA A 3 18.32 -11.56 -24.64
N ALA A 4 18.04 -12.12 -25.83
CA ALA A 4 18.05 -13.56 -26.02
C ALA A 4 19.48 -14.11 -25.79
N GLU A 5 19.58 -15.19 -25.03
CA GLU A 5 20.84 -15.90 -24.80
C GLU A 5 20.86 -17.19 -25.63
N ARG A 6 22.04 -17.66 -26.00
CA ARG A 6 22.20 -18.87 -26.81
C ARG A 6 22.86 -19.97 -25.99
N TYR A 7 22.26 -21.15 -26.02
CA TYR A 7 22.75 -22.33 -25.33
C TYR A 7 22.81 -23.54 -26.28
N ALA A 8 23.61 -24.52 -25.92
CA ALA A 8 23.70 -25.75 -26.70
C ALA A 8 22.40 -26.54 -26.62
N LYS A 9 21.99 -27.17 -27.72
CA LYS A 9 20.83 -28.08 -27.76
C LYS A 9 21.07 -29.24 -26.81
N GLY A 10 20.09 -29.56 -25.98
CA GLY A 10 20.16 -30.59 -24.94
C GLY A 10 20.72 -30.13 -23.60
N ALA A 11 21.11 -28.87 -23.47
CA ALA A 11 21.56 -28.31 -22.18
C ALA A 11 20.36 -28.03 -21.25
N THR A 12 20.57 -28.21 -19.94
CA THR A 12 19.67 -27.68 -18.90
C THR A 12 20.29 -26.38 -18.37
N VAL A 13 19.57 -25.29 -18.46
CA VAL A 13 20.02 -23.95 -18.07
C VAL A 13 19.32 -23.52 -16.79
N ALA A 14 20.08 -23.32 -15.72
CA ALA A 14 19.57 -22.78 -14.47
C ALA A 14 19.24 -21.27 -14.61
N LEU A 15 18.09 -20.87 -14.11
CA LEU A 15 17.58 -19.48 -14.18
C LEU A 15 17.95 -18.69 -12.91
N GLU A 16 19.26 -18.53 -12.66
CA GLU A 16 19.78 -17.89 -11.44
C GLU A 16 19.72 -16.36 -11.47
N LYS A 17 19.60 -15.77 -12.64
CA LYS A 17 19.55 -14.30 -12.79
C LYS A 17 18.27 -13.76 -12.23
N GLN A 18 18.39 -12.80 -11.32
CA GLN A 18 17.27 -12.02 -10.79
C GLN A 18 17.27 -10.64 -11.45
N PRO A 19 16.42 -10.43 -12.45
CA PRO A 19 16.29 -9.13 -13.08
C PRO A 19 15.78 -8.08 -12.08
N GLN A 20 16.16 -6.82 -12.29
CA GLN A 20 15.64 -5.71 -11.49
C GLN A 20 14.70 -4.87 -12.33
N LYS A 21 13.61 -4.44 -11.69
CA LYS A 21 12.63 -3.52 -12.26
C LYS A 21 12.20 -2.57 -11.14
N GLU A 22 12.39 -1.28 -11.38
CA GLU A 22 12.05 -0.24 -10.41
C GLU A 22 10.57 -0.33 -10.02
N GLY A 23 10.29 -0.27 -8.71
CA GLY A 23 8.94 -0.41 -8.17
C GLY A 23 8.39 -1.84 -8.16
N PHE A 24 9.21 -2.86 -8.44
CA PHE A 24 8.75 -4.25 -8.47
C PHE A 24 9.76 -5.20 -7.80
N VAL A 25 9.22 -6.24 -7.15
CA VAL A 25 10.00 -7.39 -6.66
C VAL A 25 9.88 -8.51 -7.67
N PHE A 26 11.02 -9.09 -8.04
CA PHE A 26 11.05 -10.27 -8.87
C PHE A 26 10.48 -11.48 -8.11
N THR A 27 9.48 -12.15 -8.68
CA THR A 27 8.80 -13.30 -8.04
C THR A 27 9.29 -14.64 -8.57
N GLY A 28 10.06 -14.65 -9.65
CA GLY A 28 10.63 -15.85 -10.25
C GLY A 28 10.51 -15.87 -11.77
N TRP A 29 11.04 -16.92 -12.35
CA TRP A 29 10.90 -17.21 -13.77
C TRP A 29 9.73 -18.16 -14.01
N TYR A 30 8.99 -17.96 -15.08
CA TYR A 30 7.80 -18.72 -15.41
C TYR A 30 7.86 -19.24 -16.85
N ALA A 31 7.29 -20.44 -17.06
CA ALA A 31 7.19 -21.06 -18.37
C ALA A 31 6.10 -20.43 -19.26
N ASP A 32 5.17 -19.68 -18.68
CA ASP A 32 4.00 -19.10 -19.33
C ASP A 32 3.86 -17.60 -19.09
N ALA A 33 3.29 -16.89 -20.05
CA ALA A 33 3.10 -15.45 -19.97
C ALA A 33 2.13 -15.00 -18.85
N ALA A 34 1.27 -15.90 -18.38
CA ALA A 34 0.36 -15.65 -17.26
C ALA A 34 1.05 -15.78 -15.89
N CYS A 35 2.34 -16.18 -15.87
CA CYS A 35 3.12 -16.38 -14.66
C CYS A 35 2.46 -17.35 -13.66
N THR A 36 1.92 -18.48 -14.16
CA THR A 36 1.28 -19.51 -13.35
C THR A 36 2.19 -20.71 -13.08
N GLN A 37 3.19 -20.98 -13.95
CA GLN A 37 4.10 -22.10 -13.86
C GLN A 37 5.52 -21.65 -13.53
N LEU A 38 5.84 -21.61 -12.23
CA LEU A 38 7.18 -21.25 -11.76
C LEU A 38 8.20 -22.33 -12.16
N ILE A 39 9.35 -21.90 -12.66
CA ILE A 39 10.47 -22.78 -13.09
C ILE A 39 11.81 -22.28 -12.53
N SER A 40 12.71 -23.21 -12.24
CA SER A 40 14.08 -22.94 -11.81
C SER A 40 15.13 -23.13 -12.92
N ASP A 41 14.76 -23.89 -13.92
CA ASP A 41 15.63 -24.25 -15.03
C ASP A 41 14.84 -24.48 -16.31
N VAL A 42 15.55 -24.55 -17.45
CA VAL A 42 14.97 -24.80 -18.77
C VAL A 42 15.80 -25.83 -19.51
N PHE A 43 15.15 -26.88 -20.01
CA PHE A 43 15.76 -27.82 -20.93
C PHE A 43 15.67 -27.32 -22.38
N MET A 44 16.81 -27.21 -23.05
CA MET A 44 16.97 -26.60 -24.37
C MET A 44 16.83 -27.62 -25.50
N ASP A 45 15.67 -28.23 -25.66
CA ASP A 45 15.33 -29.09 -26.81
C ASP A 45 15.01 -28.29 -28.08
N ARG A 46 14.59 -27.05 -27.91
CA ARG A 46 14.19 -26.07 -28.92
C ARG A 46 14.30 -24.66 -28.35
N ASP A 47 13.99 -23.63 -29.13
CA ASP A 47 13.85 -22.27 -28.64
C ASP A 47 12.78 -22.18 -27.57
N ARG A 48 13.11 -21.60 -26.44
CA ARG A 48 12.26 -21.42 -25.27
C ARG A 48 12.15 -19.95 -24.89
N THR A 49 10.96 -19.51 -24.54
CA THR A 49 10.73 -18.21 -23.93
C THR A 49 10.37 -18.41 -22.47
N VAL A 50 11.04 -17.69 -21.59
CA VAL A 50 10.73 -17.65 -20.17
C VAL A 50 10.25 -16.24 -19.80
N TYR A 51 9.39 -16.15 -18.81
CA TYR A 51 8.76 -14.92 -18.41
C TYR A 51 9.18 -14.56 -16.99
N ALA A 52 9.62 -13.31 -16.81
CA ALA A 52 9.92 -12.80 -15.47
C ALA A 52 8.60 -12.40 -14.79
N GLY A 53 8.28 -13.00 -13.67
CA GLY A 53 7.16 -12.60 -12.84
C GLY A 53 7.56 -11.41 -11.95
N TRP A 54 6.61 -10.51 -11.78
CA TRP A 54 6.82 -9.28 -11.02
C TRP A 54 5.63 -9.04 -10.10
N LYS A 55 5.93 -8.70 -8.85
CA LYS A 55 4.96 -8.15 -7.89
C LYS A 55 5.35 -6.71 -7.61
N GLY A 56 4.39 -5.81 -7.53
CA GLY A 56 4.67 -4.45 -7.06
C GLY A 56 5.47 -4.51 -5.76
N SER A 57 6.57 -3.78 -5.68
CA SER A 57 7.42 -3.76 -4.47
C SER A 57 6.69 -3.12 -3.28
N GLY A 58 5.47 -2.64 -3.50
CA GLY A 58 4.79 -1.81 -2.52
C GLY A 58 5.63 -0.58 -2.19
N GLY A 59 6.26 0.01 -3.20
CA GLY A 59 7.06 1.22 -3.02
C GLY A 59 6.29 2.25 -2.19
N VAL A 60 7.01 3.07 -1.44
CA VAL A 60 6.40 4.18 -0.70
C VAL A 60 5.66 5.05 -1.70
N PRO A 61 4.34 5.30 -1.53
CA PRO A 61 3.59 6.20 -2.39
C PRO A 61 4.32 7.53 -2.56
N GLU A 62 4.25 8.11 -3.77
CA GLU A 62 4.99 9.33 -4.11
C GLU A 62 4.72 10.50 -3.14
N GLN A 63 3.53 10.53 -2.55
CA GLN A 63 3.13 11.55 -1.57
C GLN A 63 3.79 11.38 -0.21
N LEU A 64 4.26 10.17 0.12
CA LEU A 64 4.86 9.88 1.41
C LEU A 64 6.37 10.09 1.39
N ASN A 65 6.89 10.53 2.53
CA ASN A 65 8.32 10.69 2.73
C ASN A 65 8.98 9.34 3.00
N GLY A 66 9.79 8.89 2.04
CA GLY A 66 10.61 7.68 2.17
C GLY A 66 12.08 7.97 2.48
N ASP A 67 12.48 9.24 2.45
CA ASP A 67 13.88 9.65 2.52
C ASP A 67 14.31 10.03 3.94
N ASP A 68 13.40 10.68 4.70
CA ASP A 68 13.63 11.12 6.07
C ASP A 68 12.67 10.43 7.04
N HIS A 69 13.16 10.13 8.23
CA HIS A 69 12.36 9.54 9.29
C HIS A 69 12.10 10.57 10.40
N PHE A 70 10.99 11.29 10.28
CA PHE A 70 10.48 12.11 11.37
C PHE A 70 9.73 11.24 12.40
N ALA A 71 9.57 11.77 13.61
CA ALA A 71 8.68 11.18 14.60
C ALA A 71 7.21 11.32 14.12
N TYR A 72 6.70 10.32 13.43
CA TYR A 72 5.30 10.25 13.02
C TYR A 72 4.38 9.71 14.10
N ILE A 73 4.93 9.05 15.13
CA ILE A 73 4.25 8.72 16.38
C ILE A 73 4.85 9.60 17.47
N ILE A 74 4.01 10.34 18.16
CA ILE A 74 4.37 11.16 19.32
C ILE A 74 3.62 10.58 20.51
N GLY A 75 4.30 10.51 21.65
CA GLY A 75 3.69 10.06 22.92
C GLY A 75 2.62 11.04 23.42
N TYR A 76 1.93 10.64 24.43
CA TYR A 76 0.85 11.41 25.08
C TYR A 76 1.43 12.46 26.03
N GLU A 77 0.57 13.34 26.55
CA GLU A 77 0.95 14.42 27.49
C GLU A 77 1.58 13.90 28.79
N ASP A 78 1.27 12.67 29.17
CA ASP A 78 1.89 11.97 30.30
C ASP A 78 3.32 11.47 30.02
N GLY A 79 3.83 11.68 28.80
CA GLY A 79 5.16 11.26 28.37
C GLY A 79 5.26 9.77 27.99
N LEU A 80 4.13 9.06 27.90
CA LEU A 80 4.09 7.62 27.57
C LEU A 80 3.62 7.39 26.14
N VAL A 81 3.91 6.22 25.58
CA VAL A 81 3.49 5.79 24.22
C VAL A 81 2.24 4.92 24.26
N HIS A 82 1.93 4.33 25.40
CA HIS A 82 0.82 3.40 25.61
C HIS A 82 0.77 2.26 24.56
N PRO A 83 1.79 1.40 24.50
CA PRO A 83 2.01 0.46 23.38
C PRO A 83 0.88 -0.57 23.21
N ASP A 84 0.12 -0.85 24.25
CA ASP A 84 -1.00 -1.80 24.21
C ASP A 84 -2.36 -1.15 23.94
N GLN A 85 -2.39 0.17 23.77
CA GLN A 85 -3.61 0.91 23.48
C GLN A 85 -3.93 0.84 21.99
N ASN A 86 -5.20 0.62 21.66
CA ASN A 86 -5.67 0.69 20.29
C ASN A 86 -5.57 2.11 19.75
N LEU A 87 -5.19 2.24 18.48
CA LEU A 87 -5.16 3.54 17.80
C LEU A 87 -6.59 4.00 17.46
N THR A 88 -6.80 5.29 17.61
CA THR A 88 -8.01 5.96 17.14
C THR A 88 -7.88 6.34 15.66
N ARG A 89 -9.02 6.62 15.02
CA ARG A 89 -9.04 7.08 13.62
C ARG A 89 -8.33 8.42 13.45
N ALA A 90 -8.41 9.32 14.44
CA ALA A 90 -7.70 10.60 14.43
C ALA A 90 -6.18 10.42 14.53
N GLU A 91 -5.72 9.52 15.36
CA GLU A 91 -4.29 9.21 15.49
C GLU A 91 -3.72 8.64 14.19
N VAL A 92 -4.42 7.69 13.55
CA VAL A 92 -3.98 7.14 12.26
C VAL A 92 -3.98 8.20 11.15
N ALA A 93 -5.01 9.06 11.06
CA ALA A 93 -5.01 10.16 10.12
C ALA A 93 -3.82 11.11 10.35
N THR A 94 -3.47 11.37 11.62
CA THR A 94 -2.33 12.21 11.99
C THR A 94 -1.00 11.56 11.66
N ILE A 95 -0.86 10.24 11.84
CA ILE A 95 0.33 9.49 11.42
C ILE A 95 0.52 9.63 9.90
N PHE A 96 -0.51 9.38 9.12
CA PHE A 96 -0.44 9.51 7.66
C PHE A 96 -0.15 10.94 7.21
N PHE A 97 -0.73 11.95 7.86
CA PHE A 97 -0.43 13.36 7.60
C PHE A 97 1.06 13.68 7.83
N ARG A 98 1.65 13.16 8.90
CA ARG A 98 3.08 13.34 9.21
C ARG A 98 4.00 12.60 8.26
N LEU A 99 3.55 11.50 7.69
CA LEU A 99 4.28 10.74 6.67
C LEU A 99 4.28 11.41 5.29
N LEU A 100 3.43 12.43 5.05
CA LEU A 100 3.47 13.20 3.80
C LEU A 100 4.83 13.89 3.61
N LYS A 101 5.31 13.97 2.37
CA LYS A 101 6.40 14.86 2.00
C LYS A 101 6.06 16.31 2.43
N GLU A 102 7.04 17.00 2.96
CA GLU A 102 6.86 18.38 3.46
C GLU A 102 6.19 19.27 2.42
N LYS A 103 6.67 19.26 1.18
CA LYS A 103 6.09 20.03 0.08
C LYS A 103 4.60 19.76 -0.13
N ILE A 104 4.19 18.49 -0.06
CA ILE A 104 2.77 18.11 -0.25
C ILE A 104 1.96 18.57 0.96
N ARG A 105 2.47 18.32 2.17
CA ARG A 105 1.83 18.75 3.40
C ARG A 105 1.58 20.25 3.41
N ASP A 106 2.59 21.07 3.08
CA ASP A 106 2.50 22.53 3.09
C ASP A 106 1.53 23.07 2.03
N GLN A 107 1.50 22.45 0.85
CA GLN A 107 0.60 22.85 -0.24
C GLN A 107 -0.85 22.42 -0.03
N SER A 108 -1.08 21.34 0.73
CA SER A 108 -2.42 20.74 0.90
C SER A 108 -3.04 21.04 2.26
N GLN A 109 -2.28 21.62 3.18
CA GLN A 109 -2.73 21.86 4.56
C GLN A 109 -3.99 22.71 4.60
N THR A 110 -5.00 22.19 5.29
CA THR A 110 -6.28 22.88 5.49
C THR A 110 -6.90 22.48 6.82
N LYS A 111 -7.79 23.36 7.34
CA LYS A 111 -8.65 23.08 8.49
C LYS A 111 -10.11 22.84 8.10
N ALA A 112 -10.44 23.11 6.84
CA ALA A 112 -11.79 22.93 6.34
C ALA A 112 -12.06 21.45 6.03
N ASN A 113 -13.12 20.91 6.58
CA ASN A 113 -13.55 19.53 6.36
C ASN A 113 -15.08 19.42 6.35
N PRO A 114 -15.65 18.31 5.81
CA PRO A 114 -17.08 18.09 5.75
C PRO A 114 -17.68 17.40 7.00
N PHE A 115 -16.86 17.11 8.02
CA PHE A 115 -17.28 16.25 9.13
C PHE A 115 -17.91 17.05 10.27
N SER A 116 -19.09 16.61 10.71
CA SER A 116 -19.86 17.29 11.76
C SER A 116 -19.25 17.17 13.16
N ASP A 117 -18.33 16.25 13.36
CA ASP A 117 -17.66 15.93 14.62
C ASP A 117 -16.16 16.26 14.62
N VAL A 118 -15.73 17.12 13.71
CA VAL A 118 -14.34 17.64 13.64
C VAL A 118 -14.41 19.16 13.61
N THR A 119 -13.96 19.79 14.69
CA THR A 119 -13.97 21.22 14.89
C THR A 119 -12.59 21.87 14.70
N GLU A 120 -12.51 23.18 14.61
CA GLU A 120 -11.24 23.89 14.43
C GLU A 120 -10.30 23.80 15.65
N GLU A 121 -10.86 23.55 16.82
CA GLU A 121 -10.14 23.44 18.09
C GLU A 121 -9.53 22.05 18.30
N ASP A 122 -9.95 21.06 17.53
CA ASP A 122 -9.45 19.70 17.66
C ASP A 122 -7.97 19.62 17.25
N TRP A 123 -7.14 19.01 18.07
CA TRP A 123 -5.70 18.86 17.82
C TRP A 123 -5.41 18.11 16.52
N PHE A 124 -6.32 17.25 16.10
CA PHE A 124 -6.23 16.46 14.87
C PHE A 124 -6.88 17.14 13.67
N ASN A 125 -7.55 18.26 13.83
CA ASN A 125 -8.32 18.91 12.74
C ASN A 125 -7.49 19.09 11.48
N THR A 126 -6.33 19.72 11.55
CA THR A 126 -5.48 19.98 10.38
C THR A 126 -5.10 18.67 9.67
N ALA A 127 -4.78 17.61 10.42
CA ALA A 127 -4.42 16.33 9.85
C ALA A 127 -5.63 15.68 9.16
N VAL A 128 -6.75 15.56 9.85
CA VAL A 128 -7.98 14.94 9.31
C VAL A 128 -8.49 15.71 8.10
N SER A 129 -8.54 17.05 8.17
CA SER A 129 -9.02 17.90 7.08
C SER A 129 -8.14 17.80 5.84
N THR A 130 -6.82 17.83 6.02
CA THR A 130 -5.86 17.68 4.92
C THR A 130 -5.96 16.30 4.28
N MET A 131 -6.02 15.24 5.09
CA MET A 131 -6.14 13.88 4.59
C MET A 131 -7.50 13.63 3.90
N ALA A 132 -8.55 14.34 4.31
CA ALA A 132 -9.84 14.33 3.62
C ALA A 132 -9.76 15.05 2.27
N ALA A 133 -9.12 16.23 2.22
CA ALA A 133 -8.90 16.98 0.98
C ALA A 133 -8.05 16.18 -0.04
N LEU A 134 -7.10 15.38 0.42
CA LEU A 134 -6.32 14.45 -0.41
C LEU A 134 -7.07 13.16 -0.78
N GLY A 135 -8.29 12.95 -0.28
CA GLY A 135 -9.11 11.78 -0.57
C GLY A 135 -8.70 10.50 0.17
N VAL A 136 -7.71 10.57 1.06
CA VAL A 136 -7.20 9.44 1.85
C VAL A 136 -8.17 9.08 2.98
N VAL A 137 -8.67 10.09 3.69
CA VAL A 137 -9.66 9.93 4.75
C VAL A 137 -11.07 10.13 4.19
N ARG A 138 -11.98 9.26 4.59
CA ARG A 138 -13.43 9.39 4.33
C ARG A 138 -14.20 9.23 5.63
N GLY A 139 -15.30 10.00 5.77
CA GLY A 139 -16.24 9.84 6.87
C GLY A 139 -17.25 8.73 6.63
N TYR A 140 -18.13 8.59 7.59
CA TYR A 140 -19.29 7.70 7.51
C TYR A 140 -20.47 8.36 6.76
N PRO A 141 -21.44 7.56 6.30
CA PRO A 141 -22.62 8.09 5.59
C PRO A 141 -23.44 9.10 6.39
N ASP A 142 -23.32 9.11 7.71
CA ASP A 142 -23.99 10.06 8.62
C ASP A 142 -23.28 11.42 8.71
N GLY A 143 -22.21 11.63 7.95
CA GLY A 143 -21.44 12.88 7.92
C GLY A 143 -20.41 13.03 9.04
N ARG A 144 -20.17 11.99 9.84
CA ARG A 144 -19.14 12.00 10.89
C ARG A 144 -17.84 11.35 10.42
N PHE A 145 -16.74 11.76 11.03
CA PHE A 145 -15.44 11.11 10.91
C PHE A 145 -15.21 10.06 12.01
N ALA A 146 -15.83 10.23 13.18
CA ALA A 146 -15.64 9.45 14.40
C ALA A 146 -14.17 9.43 14.87
N PRO A 147 -13.58 10.58 15.20
CA PRO A 147 -12.15 10.72 15.48
C PRO A 147 -11.65 9.83 16.62
N GLN A 148 -12.47 9.63 17.65
CA GLN A 148 -12.14 8.80 18.83
C GLN A 148 -12.47 7.31 18.63
N GLY A 149 -13.07 6.94 17.50
CA GLY A 149 -13.37 5.54 17.17
C GLY A 149 -12.09 4.73 16.97
N VAL A 150 -12.06 3.53 17.52
CA VAL A 150 -10.95 2.57 17.25
C VAL A 150 -10.98 2.18 15.78
N ILE A 151 -9.84 2.31 15.11
CA ILE A 151 -9.73 1.98 13.70
C ILE A 151 -9.70 0.46 13.48
N THR A 152 -10.44 -0.02 12.50
CA THR A 152 -10.39 -1.42 12.08
C THR A 152 -9.24 -1.67 11.08
N ARG A 153 -8.85 -2.94 10.91
CA ARG A 153 -7.86 -3.33 9.88
C ARG A 153 -8.31 -2.93 8.47
N ALA A 154 -9.60 -3.07 8.17
CA ALA A 154 -10.18 -2.69 6.89
C ALA A 154 -10.08 -1.18 6.65
N GLU A 155 -10.41 -0.36 7.64
CA GLU A 155 -10.30 1.11 7.55
C GLU A 155 -8.85 1.57 7.39
N PHE A 156 -7.92 0.96 8.13
CA PHE A 156 -6.49 1.24 7.98
C PHE A 156 -5.99 0.88 6.58
N ALA A 157 -6.29 -0.32 6.10
CA ALA A 157 -5.91 -0.78 4.75
C ALA A 157 -6.49 0.13 3.67
N ALA A 158 -7.77 0.57 3.83
CA ALA A 158 -8.40 1.49 2.91
C ALA A 158 -7.72 2.86 2.87
N MET A 159 -7.37 3.42 4.02
CA MET A 159 -6.61 4.67 4.09
C MET A 159 -5.25 4.53 3.40
N ALA A 160 -4.50 3.46 3.68
CA ALA A 160 -3.20 3.23 3.05
C ALA A 160 -3.32 3.07 1.52
N ALA A 161 -4.27 2.27 1.04
CA ALA A 161 -4.46 2.03 -0.40
C ALA A 161 -4.83 3.29 -1.19
N ARG A 162 -5.53 4.24 -0.58
CA ARG A 162 -5.93 5.49 -1.22
C ARG A 162 -4.78 6.42 -1.58
N PHE A 163 -3.62 6.27 -0.99
CA PHE A 163 -2.41 6.98 -1.43
C PHE A 163 -1.96 6.57 -2.83
N ASP A 164 -2.19 5.32 -3.23
CA ASP A 164 -1.86 4.87 -4.58
C ASP A 164 -2.90 5.33 -5.63
N GLY A 165 -4.16 5.49 -5.22
CA GLY A 165 -5.24 6.01 -6.05
C GLY A 165 -5.61 5.17 -7.26
N GLN A 166 -4.98 4.01 -7.47
CA GLN A 166 -5.22 3.12 -8.58
C GLN A 166 -5.88 1.83 -8.08
N TYR A 167 -7.11 1.60 -8.52
CA TYR A 167 -7.81 0.36 -8.24
C TYR A 167 -7.85 -0.48 -9.52
N THR A 168 -7.24 -1.65 -9.47
CA THR A 168 -7.30 -2.61 -10.58
C THR A 168 -8.11 -3.82 -10.12
N ASP A 169 -9.09 -4.18 -10.92
CA ASP A 169 -9.94 -5.37 -10.67
C ASP A 169 -9.16 -6.66 -11.06
N LYS A 170 -8.00 -6.87 -10.44
CA LYS A 170 -7.08 -7.97 -10.80
C LYS A 170 -7.24 -9.24 -9.97
N GLY A 171 -8.21 -9.31 -9.09
CA GLY A 171 -8.47 -10.54 -8.35
C GLY A 171 -8.90 -10.33 -6.91
N LYS A 172 -9.52 -11.33 -6.36
CA LYS A 172 -9.93 -11.39 -4.96
C LYS A 172 -8.82 -12.07 -4.17
N TYR A 173 -8.16 -11.31 -3.32
CA TYR A 173 -7.03 -11.80 -2.53
C TYR A 173 -7.48 -12.54 -1.27
N PHE A 174 -8.65 -12.18 -0.72
CA PHE A 174 -9.15 -12.76 0.52
C PHE A 174 -10.63 -13.14 0.37
N THR A 175 -10.99 -14.31 0.91
CA THR A 175 -12.37 -14.82 0.80
C THR A 175 -13.35 -14.09 1.71
N ASP A 176 -12.88 -13.53 2.80
CA ASP A 176 -13.66 -12.82 3.82
C ASP A 176 -13.88 -11.33 3.51
N THR A 177 -13.31 -10.85 2.40
CA THR A 177 -13.52 -9.45 1.95
C THR A 177 -14.53 -9.33 0.82
N VAL A 178 -15.04 -10.45 0.30
CA VAL A 178 -15.99 -10.46 -0.81
C VAL A 178 -17.30 -9.74 -0.42
N GLY A 179 -17.62 -8.67 -1.15
CA GLY A 179 -18.78 -7.82 -0.87
C GLY A 179 -18.60 -6.86 0.32
N HIS A 180 -17.43 -6.82 0.93
CA HIS A 180 -17.11 -5.84 1.96
C HIS A 180 -16.88 -4.46 1.34
N TRP A 181 -17.29 -3.38 2.05
CA TRP A 181 -17.17 -2.01 1.54
C TRP A 181 -15.75 -1.59 1.14
N ALA A 182 -14.72 -2.19 1.75
CA ALA A 182 -13.31 -1.91 1.48
C ALA A 182 -12.65 -3.02 0.63
N GLU A 183 -13.40 -3.88 -0.04
CA GLU A 183 -12.85 -5.00 -0.83
C GLU A 183 -11.79 -4.50 -1.81
N GLN A 184 -12.08 -3.48 -2.60
CA GLN A 184 -11.17 -2.96 -3.61
C GLN A 184 -9.88 -2.36 -3.02
N GLU A 185 -10.01 -1.60 -1.93
CA GLU A 185 -8.86 -1.03 -1.24
C GLU A 185 -7.99 -2.10 -0.58
N ILE A 186 -8.60 -3.11 0.03
CA ILE A 186 -7.88 -4.24 0.64
C ILE A 186 -7.16 -5.05 -0.42
N ASP A 187 -7.83 -5.36 -1.54
CA ASP A 187 -7.22 -6.08 -2.66
C ASP A 187 -6.05 -5.28 -3.25
N ARG A 188 -6.20 -3.95 -3.37
CA ARG A 188 -5.10 -3.09 -3.80
C ARG A 188 -3.93 -3.09 -2.82
N ALA A 189 -4.19 -2.97 -1.52
CA ALA A 189 -3.16 -3.06 -0.49
C ALA A 189 -2.46 -4.42 -0.49
N ALA A 190 -3.17 -5.50 -0.77
CA ALA A 190 -2.59 -6.84 -0.91
C ALA A 190 -1.74 -6.98 -2.18
N GLU A 191 -2.19 -6.45 -3.31
CA GLU A 191 -1.43 -6.40 -4.57
C GLU A 191 -0.09 -5.68 -4.37
N LEU A 192 -0.10 -4.56 -3.64
CA LEU A 192 1.10 -3.78 -3.29
C LEU A 192 1.97 -4.47 -2.22
N GLY A 193 1.48 -5.53 -1.59
CA GLY A 193 2.20 -6.24 -0.54
C GLY A 193 2.13 -5.59 0.85
N TRP A 194 1.28 -4.58 1.01
CA TRP A 194 1.10 -3.86 2.28
C TRP A 194 0.23 -4.63 3.28
N VAL A 195 -0.66 -5.47 2.78
CA VAL A 195 -1.52 -6.33 3.59
C VAL A 195 -1.30 -7.80 3.21
N LYS A 196 -1.21 -8.65 4.21
CA LYS A 196 -1.17 -10.12 4.06
C LYS A 196 -2.23 -10.74 4.96
N GLY A 197 -2.85 -11.81 4.49
CA GLY A 197 -3.71 -12.65 5.31
C GLY A 197 -2.91 -13.54 6.28
N TYR A 198 -3.61 -14.20 7.16
CA TYR A 198 -3.08 -15.20 8.07
C TYR A 198 -2.97 -16.56 7.39
#